data_f905476680f34b69c32089803e2fb3bf
#
_entry.id   f905476680f34b69c32089803e2fb3bf
#
_cell.length_a   1.000
_cell.length_b   1.000
_cell.length_c   1.000
_cell.angle_alpha   90.00
_cell.angle_beta   90.00
_cell.angle_gamma   90.00
#
_symmetry.space_group_name_H-M   'P 1'
#
loop_
_entity.id
_entity.type
_entity.pdbx_description
1 polymer ?
#
loop_
_entity_poly.entity_id
_entity_poly.type
_entity_poly.pdbx_seq_one_letter_code
_entity_poly.pdbx_strand_id
1 'polypeptide(L)'
;AFLIKYAEIAIKGKNRYLFEDALVKQMNIALSKIEGDYRVVKEQGRVYVFCPEEYDFEEAVAALKTVFGIVYICPVVIYEDKGFEQMRSDVVEYMKNVHPDYHGTFKVYTRRAKKSYPVNSMEVSARIGESILDAFPEAKVDVHQPELTVSVEIREKIYVYSKSIKGPGGMPVGTNGKAMLLLSGGIDSPVAGYMIAKRGVKIEAVYFHAPPYTSERAKQKVVDLAKLVAKYSGPIRLHVVNFTDIQLYIYDQCPHDELTIIMRRYMMSILQRRIIVLDLLPVRALDRLQARPCRVWQQRMKCAHYRYTVR
;
A
#
# COMPACT_ATOMS: atom_id res chain seq x y z
N ALA A 1 12.84 -13.21 -9.51
CA ALA A 1 11.73 -12.27 -9.78
C ALA A 1 10.62 -12.40 -8.74
N PHE A 2 9.74 -11.41 -8.65
CA PHE A 2 8.53 -11.48 -7.83
C PHE A 2 7.28 -11.36 -8.71
N LEU A 3 6.30 -12.22 -8.47
CA LEU A 3 4.94 -12.06 -8.97
C LEU A 3 4.12 -11.27 -7.92
N ILE A 4 3.52 -10.17 -8.33
CA ILE A 4 2.68 -9.32 -7.47
C ILE A 4 1.22 -9.65 -7.68
N LYS A 5 0.53 -10.01 -6.58
CA LYS A 5 -0.91 -10.22 -6.59
C LYS A 5 -1.63 -9.04 -5.96
N TYR A 6 -2.68 -8.57 -6.61
CA TYR A 6 -3.60 -7.55 -6.12
C TYR A 6 -5.04 -8.07 -6.16
N ALA A 7 -5.93 -7.56 -5.32
CA ALA A 7 -7.32 -8.01 -5.24
C ALA A 7 -8.30 -6.92 -5.69
N GLU A 8 -8.42 -5.83 -4.94
CA GLU A 8 -9.41 -4.77 -5.20
C GLU A 8 -9.24 -4.10 -6.58
N ILE A 9 -8.05 -4.07 -7.12
CA ILE A 9 -7.76 -3.55 -8.46
C ILE A 9 -8.42 -4.44 -9.53
N ALA A 10 -8.48 -5.75 -9.32
CA ALA A 10 -9.01 -6.70 -10.29
C ALA A 10 -10.49 -6.48 -10.65
N ILE A 11 -11.28 -5.94 -9.71
CA ILE A 11 -12.72 -5.70 -9.88
C ILE A 11 -13.07 -4.33 -10.50
N LYS A 12 -12.07 -3.50 -10.86
CA LYS A 12 -12.29 -2.12 -11.36
C LYS A 12 -12.78 -2.03 -12.81
N GLY A 13 -13.03 -3.14 -13.48
CA GLY A 13 -13.60 -3.17 -14.83
C GLY A 13 -12.75 -2.37 -15.84
N LYS A 14 -13.40 -1.51 -16.62
CA LYS A 14 -12.76 -0.73 -17.70
C LYS A 14 -11.65 0.23 -17.22
N ASN A 15 -11.72 0.70 -15.97
CA ASN A 15 -10.75 1.64 -15.40
C ASN A 15 -9.56 0.94 -14.70
N ARG A 16 -9.48 -0.38 -14.79
CA ARG A 16 -8.46 -1.18 -14.11
C ARG A 16 -7.04 -0.73 -14.44
N TYR A 17 -6.77 -0.38 -15.69
CA TYR A 17 -5.45 0.06 -16.16
C TYR A 17 -4.91 1.26 -15.39
N LEU A 18 -5.77 2.22 -14.98
CA LEU A 18 -5.36 3.40 -14.20
C LEU A 18 -4.80 2.99 -12.82
N PHE A 19 -5.41 1.99 -12.20
CA PHE A 19 -4.98 1.49 -10.90
C PHE A 19 -3.72 0.63 -11.01
N GLU A 20 -3.62 -0.17 -12.08
CA GLU A 20 -2.40 -0.94 -12.36
C GLU A 20 -1.21 -0.02 -12.65
N ASP A 21 -1.40 1.02 -13.45
CA ASP A 21 -0.35 1.99 -13.76
C ASP A 21 0.10 2.78 -12.50
N ALA A 22 -0.86 3.16 -11.66
CA ALA A 22 -0.56 3.78 -10.38
C ALA A 22 0.21 2.82 -9.45
N LEU A 23 -0.15 1.53 -9.41
CA LEU A 23 0.55 0.50 -8.64
C LEU A 23 2.00 0.36 -9.13
N VAL A 24 2.21 0.18 -10.44
CA VAL A 24 3.54 0.08 -11.06
C VAL A 24 4.40 1.31 -10.73
N LYS A 25 3.83 2.51 -10.86
CA LYS A 25 4.53 3.75 -10.51
C LYS A 25 4.98 3.78 -9.05
N GLN A 26 4.14 3.35 -8.11
CA GLN A 26 4.48 3.34 -6.69
C GLN A 26 5.51 2.25 -6.35
N MET A 27 5.43 1.10 -7.00
CA MET A 27 6.45 0.05 -6.87
C MET A 27 7.81 0.55 -7.35
N ASN A 28 7.88 1.20 -8.51
CA ASN A 28 9.12 1.80 -9.01
C ASN A 28 9.69 2.83 -8.02
N ILE A 29 8.83 3.69 -7.43
CA ILE A 29 9.27 4.67 -6.41
C ILE A 29 9.76 3.97 -5.13
N ALA A 30 9.15 2.87 -4.72
CA ALA A 30 9.58 2.14 -3.53
C ALA A 30 10.93 1.44 -3.78
N LEU A 31 11.07 0.78 -4.92
CA LEU A 31 12.28 0.05 -5.32
C LEU A 31 13.45 0.98 -5.67
N SER A 32 13.21 2.20 -6.18
CA SER A 32 14.29 3.17 -6.44
C SER A 32 15.00 3.69 -5.19
N LYS A 33 14.55 3.32 -3.99
CA LYS A 33 15.18 3.68 -2.72
C LYS A 33 16.17 2.64 -2.20
N ILE A 34 16.23 1.51 -2.84
CA ILE A 34 17.11 0.39 -2.52
C ILE A 34 18.10 0.18 -3.65
N GLU A 35 19.22 -0.47 -3.35
CA GLU A 35 20.26 -0.76 -4.32
C GLU A 35 19.81 -1.81 -5.35
N GLY A 36 20.14 -1.59 -6.61
CA GLY A 36 19.87 -2.51 -7.72
C GLY A 36 18.93 -1.96 -8.79
N ASP A 37 19.01 -2.53 -9.98
CA ASP A 37 18.16 -2.19 -11.13
C ASP A 37 16.93 -3.11 -11.19
N TYR A 38 15.86 -2.71 -10.51
CA TYR A 38 14.59 -3.43 -10.49
C TYR A 38 13.69 -2.95 -11.62
N ARG A 39 13.17 -3.90 -12.40
CA ARG A 39 12.26 -3.61 -13.49
C ARG A 39 10.84 -4.12 -13.20
N VAL A 40 9.89 -3.22 -13.07
CA VAL A 40 8.47 -3.55 -12.86
C VAL A 40 7.76 -3.62 -14.22
N VAL A 41 7.18 -4.77 -14.54
CA VAL A 41 6.51 -5.03 -15.82
C VAL A 41 5.07 -5.46 -15.59
N LYS A 42 4.16 -4.86 -16.35
CA LYS A 42 2.76 -5.27 -16.40
C LYS A 42 2.56 -6.16 -17.61
N GLU A 43 2.11 -7.39 -17.36
CA GLU A 43 1.96 -8.40 -18.40
C GLU A 43 0.67 -9.19 -18.19
N GLN A 44 -0.22 -9.18 -19.18
CA GLN A 44 -1.46 -9.98 -19.20
C GLN A 44 -2.26 -10.02 -17.88
N GLY A 45 -2.43 -8.88 -17.22
CA GLY A 45 -3.17 -8.75 -15.96
C GLY A 45 -2.42 -9.28 -14.74
N ARG A 46 -1.10 -9.33 -14.79
CA ARG A 46 -0.17 -9.56 -13.70
C ARG A 46 0.86 -8.44 -13.65
N VAL A 47 1.47 -8.26 -12.51
CA VAL A 47 2.63 -7.38 -12.35
C VAL A 47 3.79 -8.22 -11.84
N TYR A 48 4.92 -8.09 -12.52
CA TYR A 48 6.17 -8.77 -12.17
C TYR A 48 7.22 -7.74 -11.79
N VAL A 49 8.06 -8.10 -10.84
CA VAL A 49 9.29 -7.36 -10.51
C VAL A 49 10.45 -8.25 -10.86
N PHE A 50 11.19 -7.87 -11.89
CA PHE A 50 12.46 -8.51 -12.23
C PHE A 50 13.55 -7.87 -11.37
N CYS A 51 14.27 -8.72 -10.64
CA CYS A 51 15.37 -8.31 -9.78
C CYS A 51 16.68 -8.35 -10.55
N PRO A 52 17.72 -7.58 -10.17
CA PRO A 52 19.08 -7.78 -10.66
C PRO A 52 19.61 -9.14 -10.25
N GLU A 53 20.78 -9.53 -10.75
CA GLU A 53 21.42 -10.82 -10.44
C GLU A 53 21.76 -10.92 -8.94
N GLU A 54 22.33 -9.84 -8.40
CA GLU A 54 22.58 -9.69 -6.97
C GLU A 54 21.62 -8.66 -6.38
N TYR A 55 20.87 -9.04 -5.34
CA TYR A 55 19.97 -8.15 -4.62
C TYR A 55 19.66 -8.67 -3.22
N ASP A 56 19.38 -7.76 -2.30
CA ASP A 56 18.87 -8.13 -0.98
C ASP A 56 17.38 -8.45 -1.06
N PHE A 57 17.06 -9.72 -0.80
CA PHE A 57 15.68 -10.24 -0.84
C PHE A 57 14.80 -9.58 0.22
N GLU A 58 15.30 -9.43 1.44
CA GLU A 58 14.52 -8.88 2.57
C GLU A 58 14.26 -7.38 2.37
N GLU A 59 15.24 -6.66 1.86
CA GLU A 59 15.11 -5.23 1.56
C GLU A 59 14.10 -4.99 0.43
N ALA A 60 14.16 -5.78 -0.65
CA ALA A 60 13.20 -5.72 -1.76
C ALA A 60 11.77 -6.01 -1.29
N VAL A 61 11.59 -7.07 -0.48
CA VAL A 61 10.28 -7.39 0.11
C VAL A 61 9.82 -6.30 1.06
N ALA A 62 10.70 -5.73 1.89
CA ALA A 62 10.36 -4.64 2.80
C ALA A 62 9.92 -3.37 2.05
N ALA A 63 10.59 -3.03 0.94
CA ALA A 63 10.19 -1.93 0.06
C ALA A 63 8.81 -2.16 -0.54
N LEU A 64 8.55 -3.35 -1.10
CA LEU A 64 7.26 -3.71 -1.69
C LEU A 64 6.13 -3.75 -0.66
N LYS A 65 6.39 -4.13 0.59
CA LYS A 65 5.43 -4.09 1.71
C LYS A 65 4.98 -2.68 2.10
N THR A 66 5.63 -1.65 1.61
CA THR A 66 5.17 -0.26 1.80
C THR A 66 4.14 0.20 0.78
N VAL A 67 3.93 -0.56 -0.31
CA VAL A 67 3.09 -0.15 -1.45
C VAL A 67 1.66 -0.66 -1.28
N PHE A 68 0.72 0.25 -1.09
CA PHE A 68 -0.71 -0.09 -1.07
C PHE A 68 -1.19 -0.60 -2.44
N GLY A 69 -2.05 -1.60 -2.43
CA GLY A 69 -2.52 -2.33 -3.60
C GLY A 69 -1.93 -3.73 -3.70
N ILE A 70 -0.76 -3.98 -3.11
CA ILE A 70 -0.13 -5.30 -3.09
C ILE A 70 -0.78 -6.17 -2.02
N VAL A 71 -1.37 -7.30 -2.42
CA VAL A 71 -1.94 -8.28 -1.49
C VAL A 71 -0.94 -9.38 -1.16
N TYR A 72 -0.25 -9.90 -2.19
CA TYR A 72 0.83 -10.86 -2.01
C TYR A 72 2.02 -10.55 -2.91
N ILE A 73 3.20 -10.79 -2.36
CA ILE A 73 4.49 -10.79 -3.03
C ILE A 73 4.93 -12.26 -3.10
N CYS A 74 4.98 -12.83 -4.31
CA CYS A 74 5.34 -14.23 -4.49
C CYS A 74 6.70 -14.30 -5.20
N PRO A 75 7.76 -14.74 -4.52
CA PRO A 75 9.02 -15.08 -5.20
C PRO A 75 8.74 -16.14 -6.26
N VAL A 76 9.13 -15.86 -7.51
CA VAL A 76 8.80 -16.71 -8.65
C VAL A 76 10.06 -17.05 -9.44
N VAL A 77 10.19 -18.30 -9.85
CA VAL A 77 11.16 -18.75 -10.84
C VAL A 77 10.45 -18.86 -12.18
N ILE A 78 11.11 -18.42 -13.23
CA ILE A 78 10.56 -18.33 -14.59
C ILE A 78 11.34 -19.28 -15.49
N TYR A 79 10.64 -20.19 -16.14
CA TYR A 79 11.20 -21.15 -17.09
C TYR A 79 10.63 -20.89 -18.49
N GLU A 80 11.43 -21.18 -19.52
CA GLU A 80 10.94 -21.17 -20.90
C GLU A 80 10.02 -22.37 -21.14
N ASP A 81 8.93 -22.17 -21.92
CA ASP A 81 8.02 -23.26 -22.28
C ASP A 81 8.67 -24.15 -23.34
N LYS A 82 9.32 -25.23 -22.91
CA LYS A 82 9.96 -26.28 -23.75
C LYS A 82 9.08 -27.53 -23.81
N GLY A 83 7.80 -27.43 -23.49
CA GLY A 83 6.88 -28.55 -23.47
C GLY A 83 6.65 -29.14 -22.09
N PHE A 84 5.67 -30.05 -22.01
CA PHE A 84 5.14 -30.51 -20.73
C PHE A 84 6.16 -31.36 -19.93
N GLU A 85 6.91 -32.22 -20.56
CA GLU A 85 7.88 -33.07 -19.86
C GLU A 85 9.03 -32.25 -19.27
N GLN A 86 9.49 -31.22 -19.99
CA GLN A 86 10.48 -30.30 -19.44
C GLN A 86 9.92 -29.52 -18.25
N MET A 87 8.67 -29.03 -18.33
CA MET A 87 8.04 -28.35 -17.22
C MET A 87 7.95 -29.22 -15.95
N ARG A 88 7.67 -30.52 -16.08
CA ARG A 88 7.70 -31.46 -14.94
C ARG A 88 9.07 -31.48 -14.27
N SER A 89 10.13 -31.58 -15.08
CA SER A 89 11.51 -31.55 -14.59
C SER A 89 11.88 -30.24 -13.94
N ASP A 90 11.48 -29.10 -14.54
CA ASP A 90 11.75 -27.76 -14.03
C ASP A 90 11.06 -27.53 -12.66
N VAL A 91 9.84 -28.04 -12.48
CA VAL A 91 9.13 -27.93 -11.18
C VAL A 91 9.79 -28.79 -10.11
N VAL A 92 10.27 -29.98 -10.46
CA VAL A 92 11.04 -30.84 -9.53
C VAL A 92 12.36 -30.16 -9.15
N GLU A 93 13.06 -29.56 -10.11
CA GLU A 93 14.29 -28.79 -9.86
C GLU A 93 14.00 -27.59 -8.92
N TYR A 94 12.91 -26.84 -9.19
CA TYR A 94 12.45 -25.77 -8.30
C TYR A 94 12.26 -26.29 -6.88
N MET A 95 11.58 -27.43 -6.71
CA MET A 95 11.33 -28.01 -5.39
C MET A 95 12.64 -28.37 -4.67
N LYS A 96 13.59 -28.99 -5.37
CA LYS A 96 14.91 -29.33 -4.82
C LYS A 96 15.70 -28.11 -4.38
N ASN A 97 15.60 -27.00 -5.12
CA ASN A 97 16.34 -25.76 -4.83
C ASN A 97 15.70 -24.95 -3.71
N VAL A 98 14.36 -24.90 -3.62
CA VAL A 98 13.62 -24.03 -2.68
C VAL A 98 13.21 -24.77 -1.42
N HIS A 99 12.98 -26.06 -1.52
CA HIS A 99 12.52 -26.93 -0.43
C HIS A 99 13.33 -28.23 -0.41
N PRO A 100 14.66 -28.17 -0.18
CA PRO A 100 15.44 -29.38 -0.05
C PRO A 100 14.90 -30.25 1.09
N ASP A 101 14.89 -31.54 0.92
CA ASP A 101 14.43 -32.53 1.92
C ASP A 101 12.97 -32.34 2.39
N TYR A 102 12.09 -31.94 1.46
CA TYR A 102 10.68 -31.74 1.79
C TYR A 102 9.96 -33.06 2.11
N HIS A 103 9.31 -33.12 3.26
CA HIS A 103 8.60 -34.32 3.76
C HIS A 103 7.16 -34.04 4.27
N GLY A 104 6.65 -32.83 4.03
CA GLY A 104 5.31 -32.41 4.43
C GLY A 104 4.22 -32.76 3.42
N THR A 105 3.02 -32.21 3.67
CA THR A 105 1.89 -32.34 2.74
C THR A 105 1.91 -31.22 1.71
N PHE A 106 1.65 -31.54 0.45
CA PHE A 106 1.64 -30.54 -0.61
C PHE A 106 0.50 -30.71 -1.61
N LYS A 107 0.28 -29.62 -2.36
CA LYS A 107 -0.66 -29.55 -3.48
C LYS A 107 -0.02 -28.81 -4.64
N VAL A 108 -0.19 -29.31 -5.84
CA VAL A 108 0.12 -28.56 -7.05
C VAL A 108 -1.13 -27.86 -7.54
N TYR A 109 -1.01 -26.53 -7.77
CA TYR A 109 -2.08 -25.71 -8.31
C TYR A 109 -1.65 -25.10 -9.64
N THR A 110 -2.24 -25.57 -10.73
CA THR A 110 -1.93 -25.10 -12.07
C THR A 110 -2.98 -24.14 -12.59
N ARG A 111 -2.54 -23.00 -13.10
CA ARG A 111 -3.35 -22.01 -13.81
C ARG A 111 -2.85 -21.82 -15.24
N ARG A 112 -3.70 -22.09 -16.24
CA ARG A 112 -3.41 -21.83 -17.64
C ARG A 112 -4.01 -20.49 -18.06
N ALA A 113 -3.17 -19.51 -18.44
CA ALA A 113 -3.60 -18.32 -19.15
C ALA A 113 -3.73 -18.61 -20.67
N LYS A 114 -2.80 -19.42 -21.20
CA LYS A 114 -2.81 -19.90 -22.58
C LYS A 114 -3.77 -21.10 -22.68
N LYS A 115 -5.02 -20.85 -23.12
CA LYS A 115 -6.05 -21.89 -23.21
C LYS A 115 -5.72 -22.96 -24.26
N SER A 116 -4.89 -22.63 -25.25
CA SER A 116 -4.43 -23.54 -26.30
C SER A 116 -3.35 -24.53 -25.85
N TYR A 117 -2.92 -24.48 -24.58
CA TYR A 117 -1.95 -25.45 -24.05
C TYR A 117 -2.56 -26.88 -24.09
N PRO A 118 -1.85 -27.89 -24.63
CA PRO A 118 -2.45 -29.18 -24.98
C PRO A 118 -2.97 -29.97 -23.78
N VAL A 119 -2.35 -29.82 -22.59
CA VAL A 119 -2.72 -30.54 -21.38
C VAL A 119 -3.63 -29.67 -20.49
N ASN A 120 -4.69 -30.21 -19.93
CA ASN A 120 -5.59 -29.47 -19.04
C ASN A 120 -4.95 -29.22 -17.66
N SER A 121 -5.44 -28.20 -16.93
CA SER A 121 -4.80 -27.77 -15.66
C SER A 121 -4.84 -28.84 -14.57
N MET A 122 -5.87 -29.66 -14.54
CA MET A 122 -5.99 -30.74 -13.54
C MET A 122 -4.98 -31.85 -13.81
N GLU A 123 -4.86 -32.23 -15.07
CA GLU A 123 -3.89 -33.23 -15.50
C GLU A 123 -2.45 -32.76 -15.31
N VAL A 124 -2.16 -31.49 -15.64
CA VAL A 124 -0.85 -30.88 -15.34
C VAL A 124 -0.54 -30.95 -13.84
N SER A 125 -1.51 -30.58 -12.98
CA SER A 125 -1.32 -30.64 -11.53
C SER A 125 -1.08 -32.08 -11.03
N ALA A 126 -1.80 -33.05 -11.55
CA ALA A 126 -1.64 -34.46 -11.16
C ALA A 126 -0.27 -35.01 -11.55
N ARG A 127 0.13 -34.86 -12.83
CA ARG A 127 1.40 -35.38 -13.32
C ARG A 127 2.64 -34.68 -12.72
N ILE A 128 2.54 -33.37 -12.44
CA ILE A 128 3.60 -32.68 -11.69
C ILE A 128 3.65 -33.19 -10.24
N GLY A 129 2.48 -33.44 -9.63
CA GLY A 129 2.38 -34.03 -8.31
C GLY A 129 3.06 -35.40 -8.22
N GLU A 130 2.83 -36.27 -9.21
CA GLU A 130 3.54 -37.56 -9.35
C GLU A 130 5.07 -37.37 -9.41
N SER A 131 5.54 -36.44 -10.26
CA SER A 131 6.98 -36.17 -10.38
C SER A 131 7.62 -35.64 -9.10
N ILE A 132 6.86 -34.88 -8.29
CA ILE A 132 7.32 -34.43 -6.97
C ILE A 132 7.38 -35.64 -6.01
N LEU A 133 6.37 -36.49 -5.99
CA LEU A 133 6.38 -37.70 -5.14
C LEU A 133 7.55 -38.65 -5.48
N ASP A 134 7.85 -38.81 -6.76
CA ASP A 134 9.03 -39.62 -7.21
C ASP A 134 10.34 -39.03 -6.68
N ALA A 135 10.45 -37.70 -6.64
CA ALA A 135 11.64 -37.00 -6.19
C ALA A 135 11.72 -36.81 -4.66
N PHE A 136 10.59 -36.84 -3.97
CA PHE A 136 10.43 -36.65 -2.52
C PHE A 136 9.56 -37.78 -1.94
N PRO A 137 10.05 -38.97 -1.72
CA PRO A 137 9.24 -40.14 -1.31
C PRO A 137 8.54 -39.98 0.04
N GLU A 138 9.03 -39.11 0.92
CA GLU A 138 8.44 -38.86 2.22
C GLU A 138 7.31 -37.80 2.17
N ALA A 139 7.19 -37.06 1.07
CA ALA A 139 6.13 -36.08 0.89
C ALA A 139 4.79 -36.76 0.58
N LYS A 140 3.66 -36.10 0.93
CA LYS A 140 2.30 -36.61 0.70
C LYS A 140 1.45 -35.55 0.00
N VAL A 141 0.54 -35.99 -0.86
CA VAL A 141 -0.43 -35.08 -1.48
C VAL A 141 -1.63 -34.88 -0.57
N ASP A 142 -1.94 -33.61 -0.26
CA ASP A 142 -3.19 -33.21 0.39
C ASP A 142 -3.82 -32.07 -0.40
N VAL A 143 -4.97 -32.32 -1.03
CA VAL A 143 -5.69 -31.35 -1.86
C VAL A 143 -6.56 -30.39 -1.04
N HIS A 144 -6.84 -30.72 0.23
CA HIS A 144 -7.74 -29.96 1.09
C HIS A 144 -7.01 -29.00 2.03
N GLN A 145 -6.01 -29.49 2.77
CA GLN A 145 -5.25 -28.72 3.75
C GLN A 145 -3.73 -28.92 3.59
N PRO A 146 -3.16 -28.61 2.43
CA PRO A 146 -1.73 -28.78 2.19
C PRO A 146 -0.91 -27.76 3.02
N GLU A 147 0.22 -28.20 3.57
CA GLU A 147 1.21 -27.32 4.18
C GLU A 147 1.88 -26.45 3.12
N LEU A 148 2.11 -27.01 1.93
CA LEU A 148 2.73 -26.32 0.81
C LEU A 148 1.85 -26.34 -0.44
N THR A 149 1.63 -25.19 -1.05
CA THR A 149 1.00 -25.12 -2.38
C THR A 149 2.03 -24.70 -3.42
N VAL A 150 2.39 -25.62 -4.30
CA VAL A 150 3.24 -25.34 -5.46
C VAL A 150 2.35 -24.80 -6.58
N SER A 151 2.51 -23.53 -6.90
CA SER A 151 1.72 -22.87 -7.94
C SER A 151 2.49 -22.85 -9.26
N VAL A 152 1.84 -23.27 -10.33
CA VAL A 152 2.39 -23.26 -11.70
C VAL A 152 1.45 -22.43 -12.59
N GLU A 153 1.93 -21.29 -13.09
CA GLU A 153 1.17 -20.49 -14.06
C GLU A 153 1.76 -20.69 -15.47
N ILE A 154 0.96 -21.27 -16.37
CA ILE A 154 1.32 -21.50 -17.78
C ILE A 154 0.83 -20.31 -18.60
N ARG A 155 1.78 -19.54 -19.14
CA ARG A 155 1.57 -18.38 -20.01
C ARG A 155 2.44 -18.54 -21.28
N GLU A 156 3.12 -17.50 -21.73
CA GLU A 156 4.18 -17.62 -22.73
C GLU A 156 5.42 -18.31 -22.16
N LYS A 157 5.65 -18.11 -20.85
CA LYS A 157 6.65 -18.81 -20.03
C LYS A 157 5.95 -19.54 -18.90
N ILE A 158 6.69 -20.39 -18.22
CA ILE A 158 6.23 -21.13 -17.05
C ILE A 158 6.71 -20.41 -15.79
N TYR A 159 5.77 -20.09 -14.91
CA TYR A 159 6.03 -19.40 -13.65
C TYR A 159 5.74 -20.33 -12.47
N VAL A 160 6.75 -20.60 -11.66
CA VAL A 160 6.67 -21.53 -10.52
C VAL A 160 6.95 -20.78 -9.23
N TYR A 161 6.06 -20.92 -8.25
CA TYR A 161 6.21 -20.32 -6.92
C TYR A 161 5.45 -21.13 -5.87
N SER A 162 5.96 -21.13 -4.63
CA SER A 162 5.34 -21.80 -3.49
C SER A 162 5.13 -20.87 -2.29
N LYS A 163 5.86 -19.75 -2.22
CA LYS A 163 5.78 -18.79 -1.13
C LYS A 163 4.91 -17.60 -1.52
N SER A 164 4.06 -17.16 -0.59
CA SER A 164 3.23 -15.95 -0.76
C SER A 164 3.37 -15.07 0.48
N ILE A 165 4.10 -13.97 0.35
CA ILE A 165 4.36 -13.02 1.43
C ILE A 165 3.24 -11.98 1.41
N LYS A 166 2.57 -11.78 2.55
CA LYS A 166 1.46 -10.84 2.67
C LYS A 166 1.92 -9.39 2.55
N GLY A 167 1.30 -8.64 1.64
CA GLY A 167 1.46 -7.21 1.47
C GLY A 167 0.40 -6.41 2.25
N PRO A 168 0.41 -5.06 2.17
CA PRO A 168 -0.51 -4.19 2.90
C PRO A 168 -1.95 -4.22 2.37
N GLY A 169 -2.16 -4.67 1.13
CA GLY A 169 -3.46 -4.61 0.45
C GLY A 169 -3.94 -3.20 0.15
N GLY A 170 -5.25 -3.02 -0.05
CA GLY A 170 -5.86 -1.73 -0.34
C GLY A 170 -5.72 -1.29 -1.80
N MET A 171 -5.65 0.03 -2.02
CA MET A 171 -5.61 0.67 -3.34
C MET A 171 -4.38 1.55 -3.48
N PRO A 172 -3.80 1.68 -4.68
CA PRO A 172 -2.68 2.57 -4.94
C PRO A 172 -3.03 4.03 -4.61
N VAL A 173 -2.14 4.71 -3.87
CA VAL A 173 -2.36 6.09 -3.41
C VAL A 173 -2.54 7.04 -4.60
N GLY A 174 -3.49 7.97 -4.48
CA GLY A 174 -3.81 8.96 -5.53
C GLY A 174 -4.85 8.49 -6.54
N THR A 175 -5.36 7.25 -6.43
CA THR A 175 -6.42 6.75 -7.32
C THR A 175 -7.83 7.13 -6.88
N ASN A 176 -8.01 7.57 -5.62
CA ASN A 176 -9.30 7.95 -5.03
C ASN A 176 -9.31 9.39 -4.47
N GLY A 177 -8.71 10.32 -5.22
CA GLY A 177 -8.71 11.74 -4.86
C GLY A 177 -7.69 12.11 -3.79
N LYS A 178 -7.94 13.24 -3.10
CA LYS A 178 -7.04 13.83 -2.09
C LYS A 178 -7.81 14.15 -0.81
N ALA A 179 -7.13 14.10 0.33
CA ALA A 179 -7.69 14.50 1.61
C ALA A 179 -6.68 15.30 2.45
N MET A 180 -7.21 16.17 3.30
CA MET A 180 -6.44 16.90 4.31
C MET A 180 -6.57 16.19 5.66
N LEU A 181 -5.45 15.74 6.21
CA LEU A 181 -5.38 15.09 7.52
C LEU A 181 -5.07 16.13 8.61
N LEU A 182 -5.94 16.25 9.62
CA LEU A 182 -5.58 16.95 10.86
C LEU A 182 -4.61 16.06 11.63
N LEU A 183 -3.33 16.39 11.56
CA LEU A 183 -2.29 15.62 12.21
C LEU A 183 -1.95 16.22 13.57
N SER A 184 -2.05 15.43 14.61
CA SER A 184 -1.72 15.79 15.98
C SER A 184 -0.57 14.94 16.51
N GLY A 185 -0.07 15.26 17.71
CA GLY A 185 0.92 14.43 18.41
C GLY A 185 0.36 13.13 19.02
N GLY A 186 -0.94 12.84 18.87
CA GLY A 186 -1.58 11.60 19.32
C GLY A 186 -1.41 10.45 18.32
N ILE A 187 -1.82 9.25 18.72
CA ILE A 187 -1.70 8.02 17.90
C ILE A 187 -2.83 7.88 16.87
N ASP A 188 -4.01 8.44 17.12
CA ASP A 188 -5.20 8.22 16.27
C ASP A 188 -5.07 8.89 14.90
N SER A 189 -4.53 10.12 14.86
CA SER A 189 -4.45 10.86 13.60
C SER A 189 -3.50 10.23 12.57
N PRO A 190 -2.28 9.74 12.89
CA PRO A 190 -1.47 9.04 11.92
C PRO A 190 -2.07 7.70 11.48
N VAL A 191 -2.76 6.98 12.38
CA VAL A 191 -3.49 5.74 12.04
C VAL A 191 -4.62 6.04 11.07
N ALA A 192 -5.43 7.08 11.31
CA ALA A 192 -6.46 7.53 10.38
C ALA A 192 -5.85 7.88 9.01
N GLY A 193 -4.72 8.60 8.99
CA GLY A 193 -3.96 8.90 7.78
C GLY A 193 -3.57 7.65 7.01
N TYR A 194 -2.99 6.65 7.69
CA TYR A 194 -2.64 5.36 7.09
C TYR A 194 -3.87 4.65 6.50
N MET A 195 -4.98 4.58 7.25
CA MET A 195 -6.20 3.91 6.81
C MET A 195 -6.81 4.57 5.57
N ILE A 196 -6.84 5.89 5.50
CA ILE A 196 -7.36 6.66 4.36
C ILE A 196 -6.41 6.53 3.16
N ALA A 197 -5.08 6.61 3.36
CA ALA A 197 -4.10 6.38 2.29
C ALA A 197 -4.24 4.98 1.69
N LYS A 198 -4.46 3.96 2.53
CA LYS A 198 -4.72 2.57 2.11
C LYS A 198 -5.97 2.43 1.22
N ARG A 199 -6.91 3.37 1.27
CA ARG A 199 -8.07 3.44 0.35
C ARG A 199 -7.77 4.14 -0.97
N GLY A 200 -6.49 4.45 -1.23
CA GLY A 200 -6.04 5.09 -2.47
C GLY A 200 -6.11 6.61 -2.46
N VAL A 201 -6.35 7.23 -1.31
CA VAL A 201 -6.45 8.68 -1.18
C VAL A 201 -5.07 9.28 -0.95
N LYS A 202 -4.70 10.30 -1.75
CA LYS A 202 -3.49 11.09 -1.52
C LYS A 202 -3.69 12.01 -0.32
N ILE A 203 -2.73 12.04 0.61
CA ILE A 203 -2.83 12.82 1.84
C ILE A 203 -1.96 14.06 1.77
N GLU A 204 -2.52 15.20 2.17
CA GLU A 204 -1.83 16.36 2.71
C GLU A 204 -2.18 16.46 4.19
N ALA A 205 -1.30 17.02 5.02
CA ALA A 205 -1.52 17.13 6.45
C ALA A 205 -1.47 18.58 6.93
N VAL A 206 -2.20 18.88 7.99
CA VAL A 206 -2.16 20.17 8.68
C VAL A 206 -1.94 19.94 10.16
N TYR A 207 -1.08 20.77 10.75
CA TYR A 207 -0.82 20.83 12.18
C TYR A 207 -1.04 22.25 12.66
N PHE A 208 -1.84 22.41 13.71
CA PHE A 208 -2.07 23.68 14.39
C PHE A 208 -1.09 23.82 15.54
N HIS A 209 -0.18 24.80 15.41
CA HIS A 209 0.89 25.07 16.37
C HIS A 209 0.60 26.39 17.10
N ALA A 210 0.65 26.37 18.41
CA ALA A 210 0.33 27.55 19.24
C ALA A 210 1.47 27.82 20.27
N PRO A 211 2.63 28.32 19.83
CA PRO A 211 3.68 28.72 20.76
C PRO A 211 3.23 29.93 21.61
N PRO A 212 3.63 30.04 22.91
CA PRO A 212 4.47 29.09 23.66
C PRO A 212 3.71 27.88 24.27
N TYR A 213 2.39 27.77 24.08
CA TYR A 213 1.55 26.73 24.67
C TYR A 213 1.82 25.33 24.08
N THR A 214 2.30 25.26 22.84
CA THR A 214 2.82 24.03 22.24
C THR A 214 4.31 24.16 22.00
N SER A 215 5.09 23.19 22.52
CA SER A 215 6.55 23.20 22.40
C SER A 215 7.05 22.83 20.99
N GLU A 216 8.25 23.24 20.64
CA GLU A 216 8.93 22.78 19.41
C GLU A 216 9.10 21.24 19.38
N ARG A 217 9.28 20.61 20.57
CA ARG A 217 9.32 19.16 20.68
C ARG A 217 8.00 18.49 20.26
N ALA A 218 6.86 19.11 20.57
CA ALA A 218 5.54 18.64 20.11
C ALA A 218 5.41 18.74 18.60
N LYS A 219 5.90 19.84 18.00
CA LYS A 219 5.95 20.01 16.53
C LYS A 219 6.87 18.98 15.87
N GLN A 220 8.06 18.72 16.43
CA GLN A 220 8.97 17.70 15.91
C GLN A 220 8.32 16.31 15.93
N LYS A 221 7.62 15.95 17.00
CA LYS A 221 6.85 14.70 17.09
C LYS A 221 5.84 14.56 15.95
N VAL A 222 5.15 15.64 15.60
CA VAL A 222 4.19 15.63 14.47
C VAL A 222 4.90 15.43 13.14
N VAL A 223 6.06 16.03 12.94
CA VAL A 223 6.90 15.81 11.75
C VAL A 223 7.31 14.34 11.65
N ASP A 224 7.73 13.73 12.75
CA ASP A 224 8.15 12.32 12.77
C ASP A 224 6.97 11.37 12.50
N LEU A 225 5.80 11.67 13.05
CA LEU A 225 4.56 10.93 12.72
C LEU A 225 4.18 11.08 11.24
N ALA A 226 4.34 12.28 10.66
CA ALA A 226 4.11 12.51 9.23
C ALA A 226 5.07 11.67 8.36
N LYS A 227 6.35 11.53 8.76
CA LYS A 227 7.34 10.67 8.08
C LYS A 227 6.92 9.20 8.12
N LEU A 228 6.42 8.71 9.26
CA LEU A 228 5.93 7.34 9.38
C LEU A 228 4.76 7.06 8.42
N VAL A 229 3.81 7.97 8.32
CA VAL A 229 2.70 7.85 7.36
C VAL A 229 3.20 7.97 5.93
N ALA A 230 4.14 8.88 5.65
CA ALA A 230 4.73 9.10 4.33
C ALA A 230 5.47 7.87 3.78
N LYS A 231 5.97 6.99 4.64
CA LYS A 231 6.57 5.71 4.24
C LYS A 231 5.62 4.86 3.37
N TYR A 232 4.31 4.95 3.62
CA TYR A 232 3.27 4.20 2.91
C TYR A 232 2.49 5.05 1.90
N SER A 233 2.19 6.30 2.25
CA SER A 233 1.37 7.19 1.42
C SER A 233 2.16 7.96 0.36
N GLY A 234 3.50 7.85 0.37
CA GLY A 234 4.38 8.72 -0.39
C GLY A 234 4.52 10.11 0.27
N PRO A 235 5.17 11.08 -0.39
CA PRO A 235 5.45 12.38 0.17
C PRO A 235 4.19 13.12 0.64
N ILE A 236 4.20 13.58 1.90
CA ILE A 236 3.12 14.36 2.52
C ILE A 236 3.57 15.83 2.60
N ARG A 237 2.71 16.73 2.13
CA ARG A 237 2.88 18.17 2.39
C ARG A 237 2.25 18.47 3.75
N LEU A 238 3.08 18.84 4.73
CA LEU A 238 2.65 19.24 6.06
C LEU A 238 2.52 20.76 6.12
N HIS A 239 1.30 21.24 6.39
CA HIS A 239 0.99 22.65 6.60
C HIS A 239 1.01 22.92 8.10
N VAL A 240 1.91 23.79 8.56
CA VAL A 240 1.95 24.23 9.95
C VAL A 240 1.27 25.60 10.04
N VAL A 241 0.20 25.68 10.79
CA VAL A 241 -0.61 26.89 10.99
C VAL A 241 -0.36 27.43 12.39
N ASN A 242 0.09 28.70 12.50
CA ASN A 242 0.18 29.36 13.80
C ASN A 242 -1.27 29.64 14.30
N PHE A 243 -1.59 29.09 15.45
CA PHE A 243 -2.92 29.16 16.04
C PHE A 243 -2.96 29.98 17.34
N THR A 244 -1.86 30.58 17.77
CA THR A 244 -1.70 31.27 19.05
C THR A 244 -2.73 32.40 19.25
N ASP A 245 -2.77 33.34 18.31
CA ASP A 245 -3.65 34.50 18.41
C ASP A 245 -5.15 34.11 18.42
N ILE A 246 -5.47 33.08 17.62
CA ILE A 246 -6.81 32.53 17.57
C ILE A 246 -7.17 31.83 18.88
N GLN A 247 -6.25 31.08 19.43
CA GLN A 247 -6.44 30.38 20.71
C GLN A 247 -6.65 31.36 21.86
N LEU A 248 -5.81 32.40 21.94
CA LEU A 248 -5.96 33.48 22.95
C LEU A 248 -7.29 34.22 22.82
N TYR A 249 -7.66 34.57 21.60
CA TYR A 249 -8.94 35.23 21.35
C TYR A 249 -10.13 34.35 21.77
N ILE A 250 -10.10 33.06 21.48
CA ILE A 250 -11.16 32.12 21.89
C ILE A 250 -11.20 32.03 23.43
N TYR A 251 -10.05 31.97 24.08
CA TYR A 251 -9.95 31.91 25.54
C TYR A 251 -10.55 33.10 26.21
N ASP A 252 -10.34 34.30 25.65
CA ASP A 252 -10.86 35.59 26.17
C ASP A 252 -12.36 35.81 25.94
N GLN A 253 -12.87 35.34 24.80
CA GLN A 253 -14.20 35.72 24.33
C GLN A 253 -15.26 34.62 24.43
N CYS A 254 -14.88 33.39 24.79
CA CYS A 254 -15.78 32.23 24.76
C CYS A 254 -15.89 31.56 26.14
N PRO A 255 -17.03 30.90 26.43
CA PRO A 255 -17.20 30.10 27.64
C PRO A 255 -16.12 29.02 27.78
N HIS A 256 -15.53 28.91 28.97
CA HIS A 256 -14.37 28.03 29.21
C HIS A 256 -14.70 26.54 29.05
N ASP A 257 -15.91 26.12 29.34
CA ASP A 257 -16.43 24.76 29.17
C ASP A 257 -16.61 24.35 27.71
N GLU A 258 -16.75 25.34 26.79
CA GLU A 258 -16.92 25.10 25.34
C GLU A 258 -15.62 25.28 24.51
N LEU A 259 -14.51 25.71 25.10
CA LEU A 259 -13.29 26.12 24.40
C LEU A 259 -12.81 25.05 23.40
N THR A 260 -12.80 23.77 23.80
CA THR A 260 -12.33 22.67 22.93
C THR A 260 -13.18 22.52 21.68
N ILE A 261 -14.50 22.64 21.82
CA ILE A 261 -15.46 22.54 20.71
C ILE A 261 -15.28 23.71 19.76
N ILE A 262 -15.18 24.93 20.32
CA ILE A 262 -15.01 26.16 19.57
C ILE A 262 -13.68 26.14 18.80
N MET A 263 -12.57 25.80 19.46
CA MET A 263 -11.26 25.65 18.80
C MET A 263 -11.32 24.66 17.62
N ARG A 264 -11.91 23.49 17.78
CA ARG A 264 -12.08 22.52 16.70
C ARG A 264 -12.88 23.07 15.52
N ARG A 265 -13.93 23.84 15.77
CA ARG A 265 -14.69 24.51 14.72
C ARG A 265 -13.86 25.52 13.94
N TYR A 266 -13.03 26.31 14.62
CA TYR A 266 -12.10 27.21 13.96
C TYR A 266 -11.10 26.48 13.08
N MET A 267 -10.49 25.44 13.62
CA MET A 267 -9.58 24.59 12.86
C MET A 267 -10.25 24.06 11.59
N MET A 268 -11.47 23.55 11.69
CA MET A 268 -12.24 23.07 10.53
C MET A 268 -12.60 24.18 9.55
N SER A 269 -12.96 25.37 10.02
CA SER A 269 -13.24 26.52 9.14
C SER A 269 -12.00 26.97 8.35
N ILE A 270 -10.82 26.97 8.99
CA ILE A 270 -9.53 27.25 8.33
C ILE A 270 -9.27 26.22 7.24
N LEU A 271 -9.48 24.93 7.54
CA LEU A 271 -9.30 23.85 6.59
C LEU A 271 -10.24 23.95 5.40
N GLN A 272 -11.52 24.20 5.60
CA GLN A 272 -12.50 24.33 4.53
C GLN A 272 -12.10 25.42 3.53
N ARG A 273 -11.66 26.59 4.02
CA ARG A 273 -11.15 27.66 3.16
C ARG A 273 -9.91 27.27 2.38
N ARG A 274 -8.99 26.49 2.97
CA ARG A 274 -7.79 26.01 2.31
C ARG A 274 -8.07 24.88 1.32
N ILE A 275 -8.99 23.97 1.65
CA ILE A 275 -9.44 22.89 0.77
C ILE A 275 -9.98 23.46 -0.55
N ILE A 276 -10.79 24.53 -0.49
CA ILE A 276 -11.31 25.20 -1.68
C ILE A 276 -10.18 25.79 -2.54
N VAL A 277 -9.15 26.38 -1.91
CA VAL A 277 -7.99 26.99 -2.63
C VAL A 277 -7.05 25.92 -3.22
N LEU A 278 -6.99 24.72 -2.61
CA LEU A 278 -6.05 23.65 -3.00
C LEU A 278 -6.68 22.57 -3.88
N ASP A 279 -7.93 22.77 -4.31
CA ASP A 279 -8.67 21.80 -5.15
C ASP A 279 -8.76 20.40 -4.49
N LEU A 280 -8.86 20.37 -3.17
CA LEU A 280 -9.00 19.16 -2.38
C LEU A 280 -10.49 18.86 -2.20
N LEU A 281 -10.90 17.61 -2.42
CA LEU A 281 -12.27 17.17 -2.17
C LEU A 281 -12.63 17.38 -0.69
N PRO A 282 -13.78 18.01 -0.37
CA PRO A 282 -14.24 18.11 1.00
C PRO A 282 -14.51 16.72 1.55
N VAL A 283 -13.81 16.36 2.61
CA VAL A 283 -14.18 15.17 3.40
C VAL A 283 -15.54 15.52 4.04
N ARG A 284 -16.62 14.98 3.51
CA ARG A 284 -17.99 15.08 4.05
C ARG A 284 -18.13 14.26 5.34
N ALA A 285 -17.32 14.55 6.30
CA ALA A 285 -17.42 13.89 7.60
C ALA A 285 -17.49 14.93 8.68
N LEU A 286 -18.58 15.70 8.77
CA LEU A 286 -18.95 16.41 9.99
C LEU A 286 -20.17 17.37 9.78
N ASP A 287 -21.17 16.97 8.99
CA ASP A 287 -22.41 17.73 8.81
C ASP A 287 -23.34 17.74 10.06
N ARG A 288 -22.89 17.18 11.19
CA ARG A 288 -23.75 17.11 12.39
C ARG A 288 -23.47 18.13 13.49
N LEU A 289 -22.62 19.13 13.25
CA LEU A 289 -22.37 20.21 14.20
C LEU A 289 -22.71 21.58 13.59
N GLN A 290 -23.94 21.75 13.12
CA GLN A 290 -24.48 23.07 12.79
C GLN A 290 -24.81 23.83 14.08
N ALA A 291 -23.95 24.76 14.46
CA ALA A 291 -24.33 25.85 15.34
C ALA A 291 -23.95 27.17 14.68
N ARG A 292 -24.83 28.16 14.86
CA ARG A 292 -24.87 29.46 14.18
C ARG A 292 -23.53 30.22 14.29
N PRO A 293 -23.04 30.88 13.23
CA PRO A 293 -21.82 31.68 13.30
C PRO A 293 -22.05 32.99 14.05
N CYS A 294 -21.16 33.32 14.98
CA CYS A 294 -21.07 34.64 15.57
C CYS A 294 -20.55 35.66 14.54
N ARG A 295 -21.25 36.80 14.35
CA ARG A 295 -21.00 37.78 13.26
C ARG A 295 -19.65 38.53 13.33
N VAL A 296 -18.87 38.37 14.39
CA VAL A 296 -17.60 39.14 14.63
C VAL A 296 -16.40 38.64 13.83
N TRP A 297 -16.54 37.61 13.04
CA TRP A 297 -15.49 36.67 12.56
C TRP A 297 -14.82 37.00 11.24
N GLN A 298 -15.38 37.92 10.47
CA GLN A 298 -14.91 38.07 9.08
C GLN A 298 -13.65 38.92 8.87
N GLN A 299 -13.19 39.67 9.87
CA GLN A 299 -12.20 40.74 9.66
C GLN A 299 -10.74 40.47 10.08
N ARG A 300 -10.38 39.40 10.83
CA ARG A 300 -9.03 39.24 11.40
C ARG A 300 -8.31 37.94 11.14
N MET A 301 -8.34 37.36 9.94
CA MET A 301 -7.53 36.19 9.65
C MET A 301 -6.28 36.51 8.79
N LYS A 302 -5.20 36.97 9.41
CA LYS A 302 -3.85 36.93 8.88
C LYS A 302 -3.07 35.84 9.65
N CYS A 303 -3.14 34.58 9.24
CA CYS A 303 -2.30 33.52 9.81
C CYS A 303 -0.99 33.41 9.05
N ALA A 304 0.13 33.46 9.75
CA ALA A 304 1.43 33.09 9.19
C ALA A 304 1.40 31.60 8.81
N HIS A 305 1.76 31.29 7.58
CA HIS A 305 1.69 29.94 7.02
C HIS A 305 3.08 29.44 6.66
N TYR A 306 3.49 28.33 7.26
CA TYR A 306 4.73 27.64 6.93
C TYR A 306 4.42 26.35 6.20
N ARG A 307 5.14 26.06 5.09
CA ARG A 307 4.99 24.81 4.33
C ARG A 307 6.24 23.96 4.53
N TYR A 308 6.04 22.70 4.86
CA TYR A 308 7.10 21.69 4.90
C TYR A 308 6.71 20.53 4.00
N THR A 309 7.67 20.06 3.20
CA THR A 309 7.51 18.80 2.46
C THR A 309 8.26 17.71 3.22
N VAL A 310 7.54 16.69 3.65
CA VAL A 310 8.08 15.54 4.38
C VAL A 310 8.15 14.37 3.39
N ARG A 311 9.37 13.90 3.14
CA ARG A 311 9.67 12.74 2.26
C ARG A 311 10.03 11.51 3.07
#